data_4dcdfa2e01cefb68b75d45d1b07023f5
#
_entry.id   4dcdfa2e01cefb68b75d45d1b07023f5
#
_cell.length_a   1.000
_cell.length_b   1.000
_cell.length_c   1.000
_cell.angle_alpha   90.00
_cell.angle_beta   90.00
_cell.angle_gamma   90.00
#
_symmetry.space_group_name_H-M   'P 1'
#
loop_
_entity.id
_entity.type
_entity.pdbx_description
1 polymer ?
#
loop_
_entity_poly.entity_id
_entity_poly.type
_entity_poly.pdbx_seq_one_letter_code
_entity_poly.pdbx_strand_id
1 'polypeptide(L)'
;MTTLYTIPLTLNDGTETDFGRFKGNVVLVVNVASQCGFTPQYTGLETLYEKFRDRGFEVLGVPCNQFAGQEPGSDSEIAEFCQLNFGVTFPLTATANVRGKDQHPLYAELTRFKTSILPGLVKWNFEKFLVNRDGEVVARFAPTVEPDSAEVIDAIESALAAPVVQDGPSGHYEM
;
A
#
# COMPACT_ATOMS: atom_id res chain seq x y z
N MET A 1 -5.37 11.17 15.69
CA MET A 1 -4.91 9.80 15.90
C MET A 1 -5.52 8.86 14.87
N THR A 2 -4.73 7.98 14.34
CA THR A 2 -5.21 7.07 13.30
C THR A 2 -5.35 5.66 13.85
N THR A 3 -6.29 4.89 13.29
CA THR A 3 -6.49 3.49 13.64
C THR A 3 -5.62 2.56 12.82
N LEU A 4 -4.96 3.05 11.75
CA LEU A 4 -4.18 2.18 10.87
C LEU A 4 -3.04 1.48 11.58
N TYR A 5 -2.34 2.19 12.47
CA TYR A 5 -1.10 1.68 13.07
C TYR A 5 -1.31 0.46 13.97
N THR A 6 -2.51 0.24 14.46
CA THR A 6 -2.79 -0.90 15.34
C THR A 6 -3.32 -2.12 14.58
N ILE A 7 -3.48 -2.02 13.28
CA ILE A 7 -4.02 -3.12 12.49
C ILE A 7 -2.97 -4.20 12.31
N PRO A 8 -3.26 -5.46 12.70
CA PRO A 8 -2.31 -6.56 12.52
C PRO A 8 -2.06 -6.86 11.05
N LEU A 9 -0.82 -7.19 10.74
CA LEU A 9 -0.41 -7.62 9.40
C LEU A 9 0.36 -8.93 9.53
N THR A 10 0.15 -9.83 8.56
CA THR A 10 1.01 -10.99 8.38
C THR A 10 1.79 -10.76 7.09
N LEU A 11 3.11 -10.79 7.17
CA LEU A 11 3.94 -10.65 5.98
C LEU A 11 4.00 -11.97 5.23
N ASN A 12 4.48 -11.92 3.99
CA ASN A 12 4.44 -13.11 3.12
C ASN A 12 5.37 -14.24 3.59
N ASP A 13 6.30 -13.95 4.49
CA ASP A 13 7.16 -15.00 5.09
C ASP A 13 6.59 -15.52 6.40
N GLY A 14 5.37 -15.11 6.77
CA GLY A 14 4.71 -15.53 8.00
C GLY A 14 4.97 -14.65 9.20
N THR A 15 5.81 -13.63 9.07
CA THR A 15 6.09 -12.71 10.17
C THR A 15 4.82 -11.97 10.58
N GLU A 16 4.50 -12.02 11.89
CA GLU A 16 3.37 -11.29 12.44
C GLU A 16 3.84 -9.92 12.91
N THR A 17 3.13 -8.88 12.45
CA THR A 17 3.47 -7.50 12.80
C THR A 17 2.20 -6.66 12.79
N ASP A 18 2.30 -5.35 12.67
CA ASP A 18 1.16 -4.47 12.45
C ASP A 18 1.58 -3.31 11.56
N PHE A 19 0.60 -2.50 11.16
CA PHE A 19 0.87 -1.37 10.27
C PHE A 19 1.72 -0.30 10.95
N GLY A 20 1.84 -0.36 12.28
CA GLY A 20 2.68 0.56 13.05
C GLY A 20 4.16 0.49 12.69
N ARG A 21 4.60 -0.60 12.06
CA ARG A 21 5.98 -0.70 11.57
C ARG A 21 6.31 0.40 10.56
N PHE A 22 5.29 0.98 9.93
CA PHE A 22 5.46 2.05 8.94
C PHE A 22 5.25 3.45 9.53
N LYS A 23 5.08 3.54 10.84
CA LYS A 23 4.77 4.81 11.50
C LYS A 23 5.81 5.87 11.15
N GLY A 24 5.34 7.05 10.74
CA GLY A 24 6.21 8.16 10.34
C GLY A 24 6.63 8.13 8.88
N ASN A 25 6.34 7.04 8.16
CA ASN A 25 6.64 6.94 6.73
C ASN A 25 5.41 7.21 5.90
N VAL A 26 5.64 7.66 4.67
CA VAL A 26 4.59 7.69 3.64
C VAL A 26 4.52 6.30 3.03
N VAL A 27 3.33 5.73 2.91
CA VAL A 27 3.17 4.35 2.45
C VAL A 27 2.19 4.31 1.28
N LEU A 28 2.59 3.69 0.19
CA LEU A 28 1.70 3.38 -0.92
C LEU A 28 1.26 1.92 -0.77
N VAL A 29 -0.02 1.70 -0.52
CA VAL A 29 -0.59 0.37 -0.34
C VAL A 29 -1.28 -0.04 -1.62
N VAL A 30 -0.91 -1.20 -2.16
CA VAL A 30 -1.39 -1.65 -3.47
C VAL A 30 -1.79 -3.12 -3.37
N ASN A 31 -3.00 -3.44 -3.81
CA ASN A 31 -3.39 -4.84 -3.95
C ASN A 31 -2.84 -5.37 -5.28
N VAL A 32 -2.10 -6.46 -5.22
CA VAL A 32 -1.29 -6.91 -6.35
C VAL A 32 -1.67 -8.31 -6.80
N ALA A 33 -1.31 -8.65 -8.04
CA ALA A 33 -1.57 -9.98 -8.61
C ALA A 33 -0.49 -10.29 -9.65
N SER A 34 -0.20 -11.58 -9.83
CA SER A 34 0.85 -12.04 -10.73
C SER A 34 0.37 -12.42 -12.13
N GLN A 35 -0.96 -12.45 -12.36
CA GLN A 35 -1.54 -12.87 -13.64
C GLN A 35 -2.51 -11.83 -14.21
N CYS A 36 -2.37 -10.58 -13.82
CA CYS A 36 -3.22 -9.49 -14.27
C CYS A 36 -2.59 -8.76 -15.46
N GLY A 37 -3.40 -8.15 -16.32
CA GLY A 37 -2.87 -7.29 -17.38
C GLY A 37 -2.09 -6.10 -16.83
N PHE A 38 -2.34 -5.70 -15.57
CA PHE A 38 -1.60 -4.63 -14.90
C PHE A 38 -0.37 -5.12 -14.12
N THR A 39 -0.08 -6.41 -14.13
CA THR A 39 1.08 -6.96 -13.40
C THR A 39 2.40 -6.26 -13.76
N PRO A 40 2.63 -5.79 -15.01
CA PRO A 40 3.83 -5.01 -15.30
C PRO A 40 3.99 -3.74 -14.47
N GLN A 41 2.94 -3.27 -13.78
CA GLN A 41 3.07 -2.13 -12.85
C GLN A 41 4.02 -2.40 -11.68
N TYR A 42 4.37 -3.65 -11.42
CA TYR A 42 5.41 -3.97 -10.43
C TYR A 42 6.70 -3.21 -10.70
N THR A 43 7.06 -3.03 -11.98
CA THR A 43 8.27 -2.29 -12.35
C THR A 43 8.21 -0.85 -11.82
N GLY A 44 7.09 -0.18 -12.05
CA GLY A 44 6.91 1.20 -11.57
C GLY A 44 6.88 1.29 -10.06
N LEU A 45 6.27 0.30 -9.39
CA LEU A 45 6.22 0.27 -7.93
C LEU A 45 7.63 0.12 -7.35
N GLU A 46 8.44 -0.76 -7.91
CA GLU A 46 9.81 -0.95 -7.44
C GLU A 46 10.64 0.31 -7.70
N THR A 47 10.45 0.96 -8.85
CA THR A 47 11.13 2.21 -9.18
C THR A 47 10.81 3.29 -8.14
N LEU A 48 9.54 3.43 -7.76
CA LEU A 48 9.14 4.39 -6.71
C LEU A 48 9.80 4.05 -5.39
N TYR A 49 9.79 2.78 -5.03
CA TYR A 49 10.35 2.33 -3.76
C TYR A 49 11.84 2.66 -3.68
N GLU A 50 12.59 2.33 -4.72
CA GLU A 50 14.03 2.60 -4.74
C GLU A 50 14.33 4.10 -4.74
N LYS A 51 13.50 4.87 -5.42
CA LYS A 51 13.70 6.31 -5.53
C LYS A 51 13.46 7.06 -4.21
N PHE A 52 12.43 6.66 -3.48
CA PHE A 52 11.96 7.44 -2.34
C PHE A 52 12.19 6.82 -0.97
N ARG A 53 12.61 5.56 -0.89
CA ARG A 53 12.69 4.88 0.41
C ARG A 53 13.63 5.57 1.40
N ASP A 54 14.71 6.17 0.93
CA ASP A 54 15.66 6.85 1.80
C ASP A 54 15.10 8.16 2.36
N ARG A 55 13.97 8.61 1.83
CA ARG A 55 13.26 9.79 2.31
C ARG A 55 12.10 9.44 3.22
N GLY A 56 11.93 8.16 3.56
CA GLY A 56 10.84 7.72 4.44
C GLY A 56 9.60 7.27 3.69
N PHE A 57 9.79 6.63 2.55
CA PHE A 57 8.70 6.10 1.74
C PHE A 57 8.73 4.59 1.72
N GLU A 58 7.55 3.98 1.79
CA GLU A 58 7.39 2.53 1.71
C GLU A 58 6.32 2.17 0.68
N VAL A 59 6.46 1.00 0.11
CA VAL A 59 5.41 0.37 -0.69
C VAL A 59 5.02 -0.91 0.02
N LEU A 60 3.74 -1.13 0.23
CA LEU A 60 3.22 -2.37 0.79
C LEU A 60 2.33 -3.03 -0.26
N GLY A 61 2.79 -4.17 -0.80
CA GLY A 61 1.99 -4.96 -1.72
C GLY A 61 1.14 -5.95 -0.95
N VAL A 62 -0.14 -6.04 -1.31
CA VAL A 62 -1.08 -6.96 -0.68
C VAL A 62 -1.59 -7.91 -1.77
N PRO A 63 -1.02 -9.11 -1.89
CA PRO A 63 -1.49 -10.07 -2.88
C PRO A 63 -2.94 -10.45 -2.62
N CYS A 64 -3.75 -10.46 -3.67
CA CYS A 64 -5.19 -10.72 -3.55
C CYS A 64 -5.66 -11.56 -4.72
N ASN A 65 -6.40 -12.64 -4.44
CA ASN A 65 -6.89 -13.56 -5.48
C ASN A 65 -8.38 -13.36 -5.78
N GLN A 66 -8.98 -12.24 -5.35
CA GLN A 66 -10.42 -12.03 -5.49
C GLN A 66 -10.84 -11.58 -6.89
N PHE A 67 -9.91 -11.14 -7.72
CA PHE A 67 -10.24 -10.56 -9.02
C PHE A 67 -9.84 -11.55 -10.12
N ALA A 68 -10.83 -12.30 -10.62
CA ALA A 68 -10.67 -13.29 -11.68
C ALA A 68 -9.63 -14.38 -11.35
N GLY A 69 -9.34 -14.61 -10.06
CA GLY A 69 -8.38 -15.63 -9.65
C GLY A 69 -6.97 -15.36 -10.17
N GLN A 70 -6.55 -14.09 -10.29
CA GLN A 70 -5.29 -13.72 -10.92
C GLN A 70 -4.08 -13.74 -9.97
N GLU A 71 -4.25 -14.26 -8.74
CA GLU A 71 -3.15 -14.48 -7.79
C GLU A 71 -3.33 -15.85 -7.13
N PRO A 72 -3.23 -16.96 -7.90
CA PRO A 72 -3.56 -18.29 -7.37
C PRO A 72 -2.44 -18.98 -6.61
N GLY A 73 -1.22 -18.43 -6.62
CA GLY A 73 -0.06 -19.08 -6.01
C GLY A 73 -0.04 -18.98 -4.50
N SER A 74 0.84 -19.78 -3.88
CA SER A 74 1.13 -19.65 -2.46
C SER A 74 1.94 -18.36 -2.20
N ASP A 75 2.03 -17.97 -0.94
CA ASP A 75 2.78 -16.76 -0.57
C ASP A 75 4.24 -16.85 -1.03
N SER A 76 4.88 -18.01 -0.88
CA SER A 76 6.27 -18.17 -1.32
C SER A 76 6.39 -18.14 -2.85
N GLU A 77 5.42 -18.71 -3.56
CA GLU A 77 5.42 -18.65 -5.03
C GLU A 77 5.24 -17.21 -5.53
N ILE A 78 4.39 -16.44 -4.86
CA ILE A 78 4.17 -15.04 -5.19
C ILE A 78 5.45 -14.24 -4.96
N ALA A 79 6.12 -14.45 -3.82
CA ALA A 79 7.36 -13.76 -3.51
C ALA A 79 8.45 -14.07 -4.54
N GLU A 80 8.56 -15.32 -4.93
CA GLU A 80 9.54 -15.74 -5.93
C GLU A 80 9.22 -15.12 -7.29
N PHE A 81 7.95 -15.14 -7.69
CA PHE A 81 7.51 -14.53 -8.96
C PHE A 81 7.91 -13.05 -9.01
N CYS A 82 7.63 -12.32 -7.95
CA CYS A 82 7.91 -10.88 -7.88
C CYS A 82 9.41 -10.61 -7.98
N GLN A 83 10.21 -11.39 -7.26
CA GLN A 83 11.66 -11.20 -7.26
C GLN A 83 12.26 -11.55 -8.61
N LEU A 84 11.90 -12.70 -9.18
CA LEU A 84 12.51 -13.18 -10.43
C LEU A 84 12.08 -12.38 -11.65
N ASN A 85 10.84 -11.92 -11.69
CA ASN A 85 10.31 -11.24 -12.87
C ASN A 85 10.42 -9.73 -12.82
N PHE A 86 10.41 -9.13 -11.62
CA PHE A 86 10.35 -7.67 -11.47
C PHE A 86 11.35 -7.12 -10.46
N GLY A 87 12.17 -7.97 -9.86
CA GLY A 87 13.19 -7.53 -8.89
C GLY A 87 12.60 -6.82 -7.68
N VAL A 88 11.40 -7.21 -7.26
CA VAL A 88 10.68 -6.55 -6.16
C VAL A 88 11.45 -6.70 -4.85
N THR A 89 11.69 -5.57 -4.19
CA THR A 89 12.34 -5.53 -2.86
C THR A 89 11.46 -4.91 -1.78
N PHE A 90 10.32 -4.32 -2.17
CA PHE A 90 9.40 -3.77 -1.16
C PHE A 90 8.62 -4.90 -0.48
N PRO A 91 8.12 -4.68 0.76
CA PRO A 91 7.42 -5.72 1.50
C PRO A 91 6.08 -6.11 0.88
N LEU A 92 5.77 -7.40 1.00
CA LEU A 92 4.48 -7.97 0.63
C LEU A 92 3.83 -8.57 1.87
N THR A 93 2.51 -8.49 1.97
CA THR A 93 1.78 -9.25 2.98
C THR A 93 1.51 -10.67 2.47
N ALA A 94 1.04 -11.52 3.36
CA ALA A 94 0.39 -12.77 2.95
C ALA A 94 -0.84 -12.43 2.12
N THR A 95 -1.27 -13.36 1.28
CA THR A 95 -2.48 -13.18 0.46
C THR A 95 -3.66 -12.82 1.36
N ALA A 96 -4.43 -11.81 0.96
CA ALA A 96 -5.52 -11.29 1.77
C ALA A 96 -6.69 -10.89 0.88
N ASN A 97 -7.87 -10.79 1.50
CA ASN A 97 -9.06 -10.28 0.85
C ASN A 97 -9.15 -8.77 1.07
N VAL A 98 -9.40 -8.04 0.01
CA VAL A 98 -9.47 -6.58 0.08
C VAL A 98 -10.90 -6.06 0.06
N ARG A 99 -11.88 -6.96 -0.10
CA ARG A 99 -13.31 -6.61 -0.08
C ARG A 99 -14.13 -7.82 0.35
N GLY A 100 -15.41 -7.57 0.63
CA GLY A 100 -16.34 -8.63 1.01
C GLY A 100 -16.35 -8.88 2.50
N LYS A 101 -17.04 -9.95 2.90
CA LYS A 101 -17.25 -10.21 4.33
C LYS A 101 -15.97 -10.59 5.06
N ASP A 102 -14.99 -11.15 4.34
CA ASP A 102 -13.70 -11.54 4.92
C ASP A 102 -12.62 -10.50 4.66
N GLN A 103 -13.03 -9.28 4.36
CA GLN A 103 -12.12 -8.17 4.07
C GLN A 103 -11.11 -7.97 5.20
N HIS A 104 -9.84 -7.83 4.82
CA HIS A 104 -8.79 -7.53 5.80
C HIS A 104 -9.07 -6.17 6.45
N PRO A 105 -8.86 -6.06 7.79
CA PRO A 105 -9.12 -4.80 8.49
C PRO A 105 -8.39 -3.59 7.90
N LEU A 106 -7.21 -3.78 7.32
CA LEU A 106 -6.49 -2.69 6.66
C LEU A 106 -7.35 -2.09 5.55
N TYR A 107 -7.97 -2.94 4.73
CA TYR A 107 -8.79 -2.44 3.61
C TYR A 107 -10.14 -1.91 4.08
N ALA A 108 -10.63 -2.38 5.22
CA ALA A 108 -11.83 -1.78 5.82
C ALA A 108 -11.57 -0.30 6.15
N GLU A 109 -10.36 0.04 6.62
CA GLU A 109 -10.02 1.43 6.90
C GLU A 109 -9.65 2.21 5.63
N LEU A 110 -8.82 1.62 4.77
CA LEU A 110 -8.39 2.31 3.54
C LEU A 110 -9.57 2.71 2.67
N THR A 111 -10.55 1.83 2.50
CA THR A 111 -11.67 2.07 1.59
C THR A 111 -12.68 3.06 2.14
N ARG A 112 -12.51 3.54 3.37
CA ARG A 112 -13.30 4.67 3.87
C ARG A 112 -12.92 5.96 3.17
N PHE A 113 -11.74 6.05 2.59
CA PHE A 113 -11.32 7.18 1.78
C PHE A 113 -11.91 7.03 0.38
N LYS A 114 -12.77 7.94 -0.01
CA LYS A 114 -13.49 7.89 -1.29
C LYS A 114 -13.18 9.12 -2.12
N THR A 115 -13.10 8.92 -3.43
CA THR A 115 -13.00 10.03 -4.38
C THR A 115 -14.26 10.04 -5.22
N SER A 116 -14.42 11.04 -6.08
CA SER A 116 -15.58 11.11 -6.96
C SER A 116 -15.61 9.96 -7.97
N ILE A 117 -14.46 9.37 -8.29
CA ILE A 117 -14.35 8.28 -9.26
C ILE A 117 -14.19 6.91 -8.59
N LEU A 118 -13.70 6.87 -7.35
CA LEU A 118 -13.40 5.62 -6.65
C LEU A 118 -14.12 5.58 -5.31
N PRO A 119 -15.45 5.38 -5.31
CA PRO A 119 -16.21 5.31 -4.07
C PRO A 119 -16.22 3.89 -3.52
N GLY A 120 -15.89 3.74 -2.23
CA GLY A 120 -16.09 2.48 -1.54
C GLY A 120 -15.11 1.38 -1.92
N LEU A 121 -15.63 0.21 -2.24
CA LEU A 121 -14.83 -1.01 -2.33
C LEU A 121 -13.87 -1.02 -3.52
N VAL A 122 -12.77 -1.76 -3.34
CA VAL A 122 -11.80 -2.01 -4.41
C VAL A 122 -12.44 -2.92 -5.45
N LYS A 123 -12.28 -2.58 -6.74
CA LYS A 123 -12.95 -3.29 -7.83
C LYS A 123 -12.02 -4.06 -8.73
N TRP A 124 -10.70 -3.86 -8.64
CA TRP A 124 -9.74 -4.59 -9.46
C TRP A 124 -8.35 -4.56 -8.83
N ASN A 125 -7.43 -5.35 -9.39
CA ASN A 125 -6.04 -5.39 -8.96
C ASN A 125 -5.33 -4.06 -9.23
N PHE A 126 -4.32 -3.76 -8.43
CA PHE A 126 -3.44 -2.58 -8.58
C PHE A 126 -4.13 -1.24 -8.34
N GLU A 127 -5.17 -1.23 -7.52
CA GLU A 127 -5.67 0.02 -6.97
C GLU A 127 -4.72 0.47 -5.85
N LYS A 128 -4.47 1.77 -5.74
CA LYS A 128 -3.42 2.30 -4.87
C LYS A 128 -4.01 3.28 -3.86
N PHE A 129 -3.54 3.18 -2.62
CA PHE A 129 -3.91 4.11 -1.55
C PHE A 129 -2.62 4.71 -1.00
N LEU A 130 -2.59 6.03 -0.84
CA LEU A 130 -1.42 6.72 -0.27
C LEU A 130 -1.72 7.15 1.15
N VAL A 131 -0.86 6.70 2.08
CA VAL A 131 -0.97 7.02 3.51
C VAL A 131 0.15 7.99 3.86
N ASN A 132 -0.18 9.09 4.53
CA ASN A 132 0.81 10.09 4.89
C ASN A 132 1.58 9.70 6.16
N ARG A 133 2.50 10.57 6.61
CA ARG A 133 3.36 10.29 7.76
C ARG A 133 2.60 10.20 9.08
N ASP A 134 1.36 10.68 9.11
CA ASP A 134 0.50 10.61 10.29
C ASP A 134 -0.45 9.41 10.25
N GLY A 135 -0.32 8.55 9.24
CA GLY A 135 -1.16 7.37 9.13
C GLY A 135 -2.54 7.64 8.57
N GLU A 136 -2.71 8.75 7.86
CA GLU A 136 -3.99 9.09 7.24
C GLU A 136 -3.93 8.85 5.75
N VAL A 137 -5.01 8.31 5.18
CA VAL A 137 -5.12 8.14 3.73
C VAL A 137 -5.35 9.51 3.11
N VAL A 138 -4.49 9.90 2.17
CA VAL A 138 -4.57 11.23 1.54
C VAL A 138 -4.83 11.18 0.05
N ALA A 139 -4.70 10.01 -0.58
CA ALA A 139 -4.97 9.86 -2.00
C ALA A 139 -5.32 8.41 -2.34
N ARG A 140 -6.02 8.23 -3.45
CA ARG A 140 -6.43 6.92 -3.94
C ARG A 140 -6.38 6.97 -5.46
N PHE A 141 -5.75 5.98 -6.07
CA PHE A 141 -5.52 5.96 -7.53
C PHE A 141 -6.11 4.70 -8.13
N ALA A 142 -6.78 4.86 -9.27
CA ALA A 142 -7.41 3.75 -9.99
C ALA A 142 -6.35 2.74 -10.48
N PRO A 143 -6.75 1.48 -10.73
CA PRO A 143 -5.83 0.48 -11.26
C PRO A 143 -5.10 0.91 -12.54
N THR A 144 -5.74 1.70 -13.40
CA THR A 144 -5.16 2.14 -14.67
C THR A 144 -4.10 3.23 -14.51
N VAL A 145 -4.01 3.85 -13.32
CA VAL A 145 -3.03 4.90 -13.09
C VAL A 145 -1.67 4.25 -12.84
N GLU A 146 -0.68 4.56 -13.68
CA GLU A 146 0.65 3.98 -13.53
C GLU A 146 1.32 4.49 -12.27
N PRO A 147 2.03 3.61 -11.54
CA PRO A 147 2.65 4.02 -10.27
C PRO A 147 3.66 5.15 -10.43
N ASP A 148 4.38 5.19 -11.54
CA ASP A 148 5.40 6.20 -11.79
C ASP A 148 4.88 7.39 -12.60
N SER A 149 3.55 7.55 -12.69
CA SER A 149 2.95 8.71 -13.34
C SER A 149 3.19 9.98 -12.52
N ALA A 150 3.12 11.13 -13.20
CA ALA A 150 3.29 12.42 -12.53
C ALA A 150 2.28 12.60 -11.38
N GLU A 151 1.06 12.13 -11.58
CA GLU A 151 -0.01 12.23 -10.57
C GLU A 151 0.41 11.56 -9.25
N VAL A 152 0.93 10.34 -9.34
CA VAL A 152 1.34 9.58 -8.16
C VAL A 152 2.59 10.17 -7.56
N ILE A 153 3.58 10.50 -8.39
CA ILE A 153 4.85 11.07 -7.92
C ILE A 153 4.60 12.39 -7.18
N ASP A 154 3.76 13.27 -7.73
CA ASP A 154 3.45 14.54 -7.10
C ASP A 154 2.77 14.36 -5.76
N ALA A 155 1.87 13.38 -5.64
CA ALA A 155 1.21 13.08 -4.37
C ALA A 155 2.21 12.57 -3.34
N ILE A 156 3.14 11.70 -3.76
CA ILE A 156 4.20 11.19 -2.86
C ILE A 156 5.09 12.32 -2.40
N GLU A 157 5.54 13.19 -3.32
CA GLU A 157 6.40 14.32 -2.97
C GLU A 157 5.71 15.25 -1.97
N SER A 158 4.42 15.52 -2.20
CA SER A 158 3.66 16.38 -1.27
C SER A 158 3.56 15.75 0.10
N ALA A 159 3.30 14.45 0.18
CA ALA A 159 3.19 13.75 1.46
C ALA A 159 4.53 13.69 2.18
N LEU A 160 5.64 13.49 1.45
CA LEU A 160 6.97 13.47 2.03
C LEU A 160 7.39 14.83 2.57
N ALA A 161 6.99 15.91 1.90
CA ALA A 161 7.34 17.28 2.29
C ALA A 161 6.51 17.78 3.48
N ALA A 162 5.33 17.20 3.71
CA ALA A 162 4.45 17.64 4.78
C ALA A 162 5.04 17.28 6.15
N PRO A 163 5.00 18.20 7.14
CA PRO A 163 5.49 17.85 8.47
C PRO A 163 4.57 16.86 9.15
N VAL A 164 5.14 16.04 10.03
CA VAL A 164 4.36 15.13 10.87
C VAL A 164 3.58 15.97 11.87
N VAL A 165 2.26 15.75 11.94
CA VAL A 165 1.41 16.41 12.92
C VAL A 165 1.32 15.48 14.12
N GLN A 166 2.03 15.83 15.21
CA GLN A 166 2.03 15.01 16.39
C GLN A 166 0.73 15.15 17.17
N ASP A 167 0.34 14.09 17.79
CA ASP A 167 -0.75 14.15 18.73
C ASP A 167 -0.27 14.86 19.97
N GLY A 168 -0.77 15.77 20.28
CA GLY A 168 -0.36 16.31 21.45
C GLY A 168 0.86 16.78 21.79
N PRO A 169 0.81 16.72 22.23
CA PRO A 169 1.48 17.24 22.56
C PRO A 169 2.32 17.56 22.69
N SER A 170 2.07 17.14 22.18
CA SER A 170 2.68 17.35 22.17
C SER A 170 3.33 17.82 22.13
N GLY A 171 3.37 17.91 21.94
CA GLY A 171 3.83 18.37 21.80
C GLY A 171 4.52 18.90 21.96
N HIS A 172 4.42 18.87 22.15
CA HIS A 172 4.92 19.43 22.31
C HIS A 172 5.80 19.91 22.23
N TYR A 173 5.93 19.77 22.05
CA TYR A 173 6.61 20.09 21.86
C TYR A 173 7.32 20.87 21.88
N GLU A 174 7.38 20.86 22.00
CA GLU A 174 7.85 21.49 21.95
C GLU A 174 8.34 22.14 21.66
N MET A 175 8.29 22.31 21.60
CA MET A 175 8.54 22.86 21.22
C MET A 175 8.83 23.38 21.18
#